data_a130d514a8baa602bbc9712025c844c8
#
_entry.id   a130d514a8baa602bbc9712025c844c8
#
_cell.length_a   1.000
_cell.length_b   1.000
_cell.length_c   1.000
_cell.angle_alpha   90.00
_cell.angle_beta   90.00
_cell.angle_gamma   90.00
#
_symmetry.space_group_name_H-M   'P 1'
#
loop_
_entity.id
_entity.type
_entity.pdbx_description
1 polymer ?
#
loop_
_entity_poly.entity_id
_entity_poly.type
_entity_poly.pdbx_seq_one_letter_code
_entity_poly.pdbx_strand_id
1 'polypeptide(L)'
;FRGTIDFIKGSAGSVGNEKEEVLLIDEKCVNQTIPIILCAEEDVVGNHGATIGKPDEELLFYLELRGIPAQECYNMLAAAKLLAVCGKIPDDGIRNEIHDYIKEVY
;
A
#
# COMPACT_ATOMS: atom_id res chain seq x y z
N PHE A 1 5.09 10.13 1.73
CA PHE A 1 6.02 9.10 1.28
C PHE A 1 7.07 9.68 0.35
N ARG A 2 8.31 9.22 0.46
CA ARG A 2 9.39 9.49 -0.50
C ARG A 2 10.08 8.17 -0.80
N GLY A 3 10.00 7.71 -2.05
CA GLY A 3 10.70 6.55 -2.55
C GLY A 3 11.79 6.99 -3.53
N THR A 4 12.93 6.32 -3.51
CA THR A 4 13.99 6.60 -4.48
C THR A 4 14.58 5.29 -4.98
N ILE A 5 14.56 5.10 -6.29
CA ILE A 5 15.33 4.07 -6.98
C ILE A 5 16.54 4.78 -7.58
N ASP A 6 17.74 4.31 -7.25
CA ASP A 6 18.99 4.86 -7.77
C ASP A 6 19.72 3.80 -8.58
N PHE A 7 19.71 3.95 -9.90
CA PHE A 7 20.48 3.11 -10.83
C PHE A 7 21.88 3.69 -10.99
N ILE A 8 22.78 3.27 -10.14
CA ILE A 8 24.17 3.70 -10.17
C ILE A 8 24.92 3.08 -11.35
N LYS A 9 26.00 3.71 -11.79
CA LYS A 9 26.85 3.18 -12.86
C LYS A 9 27.37 1.78 -12.52
N GLY A 10 27.19 0.85 -13.44
CA GLY A 10 27.54 -0.58 -13.26
C GLY A 10 26.36 -1.46 -12.85
N SER A 11 25.16 -0.91 -12.77
CA SER A 11 23.91 -1.68 -12.48
C SER A 11 23.18 -2.17 -13.74
N ALA A 12 23.89 -2.33 -14.85
CA ALA A 12 23.30 -2.80 -16.11
C ALA A 12 22.45 -4.06 -15.93
N GLY A 13 21.30 -4.12 -16.60
CA GLY A 13 20.31 -5.21 -16.50
C GLY A 13 19.42 -5.14 -15.27
N SER A 14 19.54 -4.11 -14.42
CA SER A 14 18.69 -3.96 -13.23
C SER A 14 17.28 -3.51 -13.59
N VAL A 15 16.30 -4.04 -12.84
CA VAL A 15 14.89 -3.64 -12.94
C VAL A 15 14.42 -3.11 -11.58
N GLY A 16 13.95 -1.89 -11.54
CA GLY A 16 13.41 -1.26 -10.35
C GLY A 16 11.92 -0.94 -10.52
N ASN A 17 11.11 -1.40 -9.57
CA ASN A 17 9.67 -1.11 -9.56
C ASN A 17 9.29 -0.50 -8.21
N GLU A 18 8.73 0.69 -8.24
CA GLU A 18 8.14 1.36 -7.08
C GLU A 18 6.63 1.41 -7.25
N LYS A 19 5.91 0.84 -6.28
CA LYS A 19 4.45 0.88 -6.27
C LYS A 19 3.97 1.38 -4.93
N GLU A 20 3.20 2.45 -4.97
CA GLU A 20 2.54 3.00 -3.80
C GLU A 20 1.03 2.77 -3.89
N GLU A 21 0.45 2.29 -2.79
CA GLU A 21 -0.99 2.17 -2.64
C GLU A 21 -1.42 2.83 -1.34
N VAL A 22 -2.17 3.91 -1.44
CA VAL A 22 -2.66 4.69 -0.30
C VAL A 22 -4.18 4.61 -0.24
N LEU A 23 -4.70 4.20 0.91
CA LEU A 23 -6.12 4.26 1.24
C LEU A 23 -6.33 5.40 2.26
N LEU A 24 -7.04 6.44 1.84
CA LEU A 24 -7.41 7.57 2.72
C LEU A 24 -8.72 7.23 3.43
N ILE A 25 -8.64 6.91 4.72
CA ILE A 25 -9.79 6.52 5.55
C ILE A 25 -10.38 7.67 6.36
N ASP A 26 -9.76 8.84 6.36
CA ASP A 26 -10.22 10.05 7.03
C ASP A 26 -10.09 11.24 6.07
N GLU A 27 -11.10 12.11 6.06
CA GLU A 27 -11.13 13.30 5.20
C GLU A 27 -10.04 14.32 5.53
N LYS A 28 -9.49 14.28 6.74
CA LYS A 28 -8.40 15.15 7.18
C LYS A 28 -7.02 14.60 6.84
N CYS A 29 -6.95 13.35 6.37
CA CYS A 29 -5.68 12.76 5.96
C CYS A 29 -5.15 13.46 4.70
N VAL A 30 -3.91 13.91 4.77
CA VAL A 30 -3.18 14.47 3.62
C VAL A 30 -2.09 13.49 3.24
N ASN A 31 -2.12 13.00 2.00
CA ASN A 31 -1.04 12.22 1.43
C ASN A 31 -0.18 13.13 0.54
N GLN A 32 1.14 13.02 0.72
CA GLN A 32 2.12 13.65 -0.18
C GLN A 32 3.13 12.59 -0.60
N THR A 33 3.19 12.34 -1.88
CA THR A 33 4.05 11.32 -2.48
C THR A 33 5.03 11.93 -3.46
N ILE A 34 6.30 11.55 -3.34
CA ILE A 34 7.38 12.01 -4.21
C ILE A 34 8.21 10.79 -4.63
N PRO A 35 7.81 10.06 -5.68
CA PRO A 35 8.63 9.01 -6.25
C PRO A 35 9.78 9.63 -7.05
N ILE A 36 10.99 9.08 -6.91
CA ILE A 36 12.19 9.56 -7.60
C ILE A 36 12.91 8.37 -8.23
N ILE A 37 13.23 8.49 -9.50
CA ILE A 37 14.14 7.55 -10.18
C ILE A 37 15.38 8.33 -10.61
N LEU A 38 16.53 7.97 -10.02
CA LEU A 38 17.83 8.47 -10.44
C LEU A 38 18.45 7.43 -11.36
N CYS A 39 18.99 7.87 -12.51
CA CYS A 39 19.47 6.96 -13.53
C CYS A 39 20.85 7.42 -14.03
N ALA A 40 21.89 6.71 -13.59
CA ALA A 40 23.27 6.88 -14.06
C ALA A 40 23.73 5.71 -14.97
N GLU A 41 22.84 4.74 -15.24
CA GLU A 41 23.06 3.58 -16.09
C GLU A 41 22.04 3.54 -17.23
N GLU A 42 22.44 3.17 -18.45
CA GLU A 42 21.55 3.19 -19.62
C GLU A 42 20.74 1.89 -19.78
N ASP A 43 21.32 0.74 -19.44
CA ASP A 43 20.69 -0.59 -19.58
C ASP A 43 19.94 -0.96 -18.31
N VAL A 44 18.88 -0.21 -18.00
CA VAL A 44 18.04 -0.45 -16.83
C VAL A 44 16.55 -0.21 -17.15
N VAL A 45 15.67 -0.79 -16.35
CA VAL A 45 14.22 -0.56 -16.43
C VAL A 45 13.74 -0.01 -15.10
N GLY A 46 13.24 1.23 -15.09
CA GLY A 46 12.67 1.87 -13.92
C GLY A 46 11.17 2.15 -14.14
N ASN A 47 10.33 1.67 -13.21
CA ASN A 47 8.91 1.93 -13.21
C ASN A 47 8.48 2.48 -11.85
N HIS A 48 7.56 3.43 -11.87
CA HIS A 48 6.86 3.85 -10.67
C HIS A 48 5.36 3.99 -10.94
N GLY A 49 4.55 3.78 -9.92
CA GLY A 49 3.11 3.98 -9.96
C GLY A 49 2.57 4.28 -8.59
N ALA A 50 1.57 5.15 -8.51
CA ALA A 50 0.86 5.45 -7.29
C ALA A 50 -0.64 5.33 -7.49
N THR A 51 -1.30 4.68 -6.53
CA THR A 51 -2.75 4.66 -6.42
C THR A 51 -3.13 5.29 -5.08
N ILE A 52 -3.72 6.46 -5.14
CA ILE A 52 -4.12 7.23 -3.96
C ILE A 52 -5.60 7.49 -4.07
N GLY A 53 -6.37 7.04 -3.09
CA GLY A 53 -7.81 7.19 -3.16
C GLY A 53 -8.52 6.96 -1.84
N LYS A 54 -9.78 7.36 -1.82
CA LYS A 54 -10.75 6.97 -0.80
C LYS A 54 -11.30 5.57 -1.11
N PRO A 55 -11.94 4.91 -0.15
CA PRO A 55 -12.70 3.69 -0.42
C PRO A 55 -13.73 3.92 -1.54
N ASP A 56 -13.93 2.91 -2.36
CA ASP A 56 -14.94 2.92 -3.41
C ASP A 56 -16.34 3.06 -2.81
N GLU A 57 -17.07 4.10 -3.23
CA GLU A 57 -18.41 4.41 -2.73
C GLU A 57 -19.43 3.30 -3.07
N GLU A 58 -19.29 2.65 -4.22
CA GLU A 58 -20.16 1.54 -4.61
C GLU A 58 -19.92 0.32 -3.72
N LEU A 59 -18.66 0.04 -3.38
CA LEU A 59 -18.29 -1.03 -2.47
C LEU A 59 -18.80 -0.74 -1.05
N LEU A 60 -18.64 0.48 -0.56
CA LEU A 60 -19.18 0.89 0.74
C LEU A 60 -20.70 0.71 0.78
N PHE A 61 -21.41 1.24 -0.19
CA PHE A 61 -22.86 1.10 -0.31
C PHE A 61 -23.30 -0.38 -0.35
N TYR A 62 -22.59 -1.22 -1.10
CA TYR A 62 -22.85 -2.65 -1.16
C TYR A 62 -22.72 -3.34 0.20
N LEU A 63 -21.69 -2.99 0.98
CA LEU A 63 -21.47 -3.54 2.32
C LEU A 63 -22.54 -3.04 3.32
N GLU A 64 -22.89 -1.77 3.25
CA GLU A 64 -23.95 -1.16 4.09
C GLU A 64 -25.33 -1.79 3.82
N LEU A 65 -25.65 -2.09 2.57
CA LEU A 65 -26.88 -2.82 2.21
C LEU A 65 -26.95 -4.23 2.82
N ARG A 66 -25.79 -4.80 3.20
CA ARG A 66 -25.71 -6.08 3.93
C ARG A 66 -25.74 -5.93 5.44
N GLY A 67 -25.95 -4.72 5.93
CA GLY A 67 -26.10 -4.42 7.35
C GLY A 67 -24.78 -4.16 8.07
N ILE A 68 -23.66 -3.96 7.34
CA ILE A 68 -22.38 -3.60 7.95
C ILE A 68 -22.36 -2.08 8.16
N PRO A 69 -22.16 -1.58 9.38
CA PRO A 69 -22.08 -0.15 9.64
C PRO A 69 -20.93 0.51 8.86
N ALA A 70 -21.09 1.76 8.40
CA ALA A 70 -20.09 2.48 7.61
C ALA A 70 -18.70 2.45 8.24
N GLN A 71 -18.58 2.69 9.56
CA GLN A 71 -17.29 2.65 10.26
C GLN A 71 -16.63 1.27 10.18
N GLU A 72 -17.43 0.22 10.28
CA GLU A 72 -16.90 -1.16 10.18
C GLU A 72 -16.45 -1.47 8.74
N CYS A 73 -17.14 -0.94 7.73
CA CYS A 73 -16.69 -1.05 6.34
C CYS A 73 -15.29 -0.42 6.16
N TYR A 74 -15.05 0.77 6.70
CA TYR A 74 -13.73 1.42 6.65
C TYR A 74 -12.66 0.59 7.37
N ASN A 75 -12.97 0.08 8.55
CA ASN A 75 -12.07 -0.77 9.32
C ASN A 75 -11.71 -2.06 8.55
N MET A 76 -12.70 -2.72 7.97
CA MET A 76 -12.49 -3.93 7.16
C MET A 76 -11.57 -3.65 5.95
N LEU A 77 -11.77 -2.54 5.25
CA LEU A 77 -10.95 -2.18 4.09
C LEU A 77 -9.51 -1.84 4.50
N ALA A 78 -9.33 -1.14 5.63
CA ALA A 78 -8.02 -0.85 6.19
C ALA A 78 -7.29 -2.15 6.61
N ALA A 79 -7.98 -3.02 7.36
CA ALA A 79 -7.46 -4.31 7.78
C ALA A 79 -7.05 -5.17 6.57
N ALA A 80 -7.87 -5.24 5.53
CA ALA A 80 -7.57 -6.01 4.31
C ALA A 80 -6.26 -5.54 3.64
N LYS A 81 -6.05 -4.22 3.55
CA LYS A 81 -4.80 -3.65 3.01
C LYS A 81 -3.58 -4.01 3.88
N LEU A 82 -3.70 -3.88 5.19
CA LEU A 82 -2.62 -4.22 6.12
C LEU A 82 -2.30 -5.72 6.10
N LEU A 83 -3.32 -6.59 6.07
CA LEU A 83 -3.15 -8.03 5.98
C LEU A 83 -2.48 -8.47 4.66
N ALA A 84 -2.78 -7.79 3.55
CA ALA A 84 -2.13 -8.04 2.27
C ALA A 84 -0.62 -7.76 2.32
N VAL A 85 -0.20 -6.73 3.06
CA VAL A 85 1.23 -6.44 3.30
C VAL A 85 1.84 -7.43 4.28
N CYS A 86 1.12 -7.73 5.38
CA CYS A 86 1.52 -8.70 6.38
C CYS A 86 1.83 -10.06 5.75
N GLY A 87 1.02 -10.52 4.79
CA GLY A 87 1.23 -11.77 4.07
C GLY A 87 2.57 -11.87 3.30
N LYS A 88 3.27 -10.76 3.08
CA LYS A 88 4.59 -10.73 2.43
C LYS A 88 5.76 -10.91 3.40
N ILE A 89 5.51 -10.91 4.70
CA ILE A 89 6.53 -11.10 5.73
C ILE A 89 6.92 -12.57 5.75
N PRO A 90 8.21 -12.91 5.52
CA PRO A 90 8.64 -14.31 5.43
C PRO A 90 8.69 -15.03 6.78
N ASP A 91 8.86 -14.30 7.88
CA ASP A 91 8.89 -14.85 9.25
C ASP A 91 7.47 -15.10 9.75
N ASP A 92 7.16 -16.39 10.00
CA ASP A 92 5.83 -16.82 10.45
C ASP A 92 5.46 -16.27 11.83
N GLY A 93 6.43 -16.17 12.74
CA GLY A 93 6.20 -15.66 14.10
C GLY A 93 5.80 -14.19 14.07
N ILE A 94 6.59 -13.36 13.40
CA ILE A 94 6.33 -11.93 13.25
C ILE A 94 5.02 -11.71 12.46
N ARG A 95 4.79 -12.48 11.41
CA ARG A 95 3.56 -12.36 10.62
C ARG A 95 2.32 -12.65 11.45
N ASN A 96 2.33 -13.70 12.28
CA ASN A 96 1.20 -14.06 13.12
C ASN A 96 0.95 -13.00 14.21
N GLU A 97 2.01 -12.47 14.84
CA GLU A 97 1.90 -11.40 15.83
C GLU A 97 1.26 -10.13 15.26
N ILE A 98 1.70 -9.70 14.07
CA ILE A 98 1.14 -8.54 13.37
C ILE A 98 -0.31 -8.80 12.95
N HIS A 99 -0.60 -10.00 12.44
CA HIS A 99 -1.95 -10.39 12.03
C HIS A 99 -2.94 -10.36 13.20
N ASP A 100 -2.53 -10.87 14.37
CA ASP A 100 -3.38 -10.86 15.56
C ASP A 100 -3.59 -9.42 16.08
N TYR A 101 -2.54 -8.58 16.05
CA TYR A 101 -2.66 -7.17 16.38
C TYR A 101 -3.62 -6.41 15.45
N ILE A 102 -3.55 -6.66 14.12
CA ILE A 102 -4.47 -6.04 13.16
C ILE A 102 -5.93 -6.42 13.47
N LYS A 103 -6.20 -7.67 13.81
CA LYS A 103 -7.55 -8.13 14.19
C LYS A 103 -8.07 -7.54 15.50
N GLU A 104 -7.17 -7.18 16.42
CA GLU A 104 -7.56 -6.55 17.67
C GLU A 104 -7.92 -5.07 17.49
N VAL A 105 -7.25 -4.38 16.54
CA VAL A 105 -7.39 -2.94 16.33
C VAL A 105 -8.52 -2.59 15.35
N TYR A 106 -8.75 -3.45 14.39
CA TYR A 106 -9.73 -3.27 13.30
C TYR A 106 -10.80 -4.36 13.30
#